data_52df23520eca91f7d87f30a881b94677
#
_entry.id   52df23520eca91f7d87f30a881b94677
#
_cell.length_a   1.000
_cell.length_b   1.000
_cell.length_c   1.000
_cell.angle_alpha   90.00
_cell.angle_beta   90.00
_cell.angle_gamma   90.00
#
_symmetry.space_group_name_H-M   'P 1'
#
loop_
_entity.id
_entity.type
_entity.pdbx_description
1 polymer ?
#
loop_
_entity_poly.entity_id
_entity_poly.type
_entity_poly.pdbx_seq_one_letter_code
_entity_poly.pdbx_strand_id
1 'polypeptide(L)'
;MTSRPRRRTLAIVVFTPVLCGVLVAALVGAAWLALGSPAPARAAVWMQVVKTGEARDTGAPDQPFFVLAVGTGARSDNPGESQEDPGLADAVHVIGVNPALGAGTIINIPRDTEGPGGSKINSYILSSGTENLRSAANAVSSIVGVQLPMVVRVNFPHFTELVDGIGGIDINIPTAMNDPFSGSNFAAGPAHLNGQQALAFSRDRMTFPNGDLTRTSNQGLVILSALATLRARNPSAGDTVRLVALVGRHVKLDGVGISELFHMGQLSLTIDPANMRNVTLPVANAGGSNLAPTAAAREMLADFADDAVLQTH
;
A
#
# COMPACT_ATOMS: atom_id res chain seq x y z
N MET A 1 47.63 41.07 -17.60
CA MET A 1 46.66 39.98 -17.98
C MET A 1 46.38 39.18 -16.70
N THR A 2 45.34 39.54 -16.00
CA THR A 2 44.97 38.95 -14.71
C THR A 2 43.72 38.09 -14.93
N SER A 3 43.86 36.77 -14.87
CA SER A 3 42.78 35.80 -14.98
C SER A 3 41.95 35.80 -13.68
N ARG A 4 40.68 36.19 -13.75
CA ARG A 4 39.72 36.07 -12.68
C ARG A 4 39.33 34.59 -12.52
N PRO A 5 39.29 34.03 -11.30
CA PRO A 5 38.77 32.70 -11.09
C PRO A 5 37.22 32.71 -11.23
N ARG A 6 36.70 31.84 -12.09
CA ARG A 6 35.26 31.55 -12.18
C ARG A 6 34.81 30.98 -10.84
N ARG A 7 34.02 31.75 -10.11
CA ARG A 7 33.21 31.23 -8.98
C ARG A 7 32.24 30.20 -9.54
N ARG A 8 32.48 28.92 -9.29
CA ARG A 8 31.48 27.88 -9.41
C ARG A 8 30.44 28.15 -8.32
N THR A 9 29.29 28.64 -8.71
CA THR A 9 28.12 28.71 -7.86
C THR A 9 27.74 27.26 -7.58
N LEU A 10 28.03 26.80 -6.37
CA LEU A 10 27.48 25.56 -5.85
C LEU A 10 25.98 25.82 -5.75
N ALA A 11 25.20 25.32 -6.70
CA ALA A 11 23.77 25.18 -6.55
C ALA A 11 23.59 24.17 -5.42
N ILE A 12 23.32 24.64 -4.22
CA ILE A 12 22.76 23.85 -3.14
C ILE A 12 21.37 23.49 -3.65
N VAL A 13 21.28 22.35 -4.29
CA VAL A 13 20.00 21.67 -4.52
C VAL A 13 19.51 21.30 -3.14
N VAL A 14 18.69 22.15 -2.55
CA VAL A 14 17.89 21.80 -1.39
C VAL A 14 16.88 20.78 -1.90
N PHE A 15 17.31 19.51 -1.90
CA PHE A 15 16.41 18.38 -2.04
C PHE A 15 15.47 18.42 -0.85
N THR A 16 14.28 18.95 -1.07
CA THR A 16 13.19 18.89 -0.11
C THR A 16 12.83 17.41 0.09
N PRO A 17 13.02 16.90 1.30
CA PRO A 17 12.72 15.51 1.60
C PRO A 17 11.21 15.32 1.72
N VAL A 18 10.60 14.76 0.71
CA VAL A 18 9.17 14.47 0.70
C VAL A 18 8.95 12.99 0.36
N LEU A 19 8.41 12.29 1.29
CA LEU A 19 7.54 11.13 1.24
C LEU A 19 8.04 9.77 1.66
N CYS A 20 7.70 9.47 2.85
CA CYS A 20 7.48 8.12 3.25
C CYS A 20 6.19 7.59 2.67
N GLY A 21 6.30 7.25 1.48
CA GLY A 21 5.43 6.50 0.65
C GLY A 21 3.96 6.78 0.68
N VAL A 22 3.44 6.39 -0.36
CA VAL A 22 2.03 6.31 -0.70
C VAL A 22 1.17 5.76 0.41
N LEU A 23 1.68 4.81 1.18
CA LEU A 23 0.96 4.27 2.34
C LEU A 23 1.03 5.22 3.54
N VAL A 24 2.14 5.87 3.81
CA VAL A 24 2.30 6.79 4.96
C VAL A 24 1.78 8.17 4.64
N ALA A 25 1.88 8.65 3.44
CA ALA A 25 1.37 9.96 3.06
C ALA A 25 -0.15 9.99 2.80
N ALA A 26 -0.75 8.88 2.35
CA ALA A 26 -2.19 8.69 2.44
C ALA A 26 -2.69 8.81 3.89
N LEU A 27 -1.85 8.37 4.85
CA LEU A 27 -2.12 8.41 6.28
C LEU A 27 -2.14 9.81 6.89
N VAL A 28 -1.51 10.75 6.28
CA VAL A 28 -1.18 12.02 6.90
C VAL A 28 -1.98 13.19 6.40
N GLY A 29 -2.49 13.11 5.19
CA GLY A 29 -3.47 14.07 4.72
C GLY A 29 -4.74 14.12 5.62
N ALA A 30 -5.14 12.96 6.20
CA ALA A 30 -6.30 12.83 7.08
C ALA A 30 -6.25 13.71 8.33
N ALA A 31 -5.08 13.93 8.86
CA ALA A 31 -4.97 14.72 10.07
C ALA A 31 -4.92 16.22 9.85
N TRP A 32 -4.71 16.66 8.64
CA TRP A 32 -4.74 18.09 8.35
C TRP A 32 -6.14 18.71 8.57
N LEU A 33 -7.19 17.94 8.32
CA LEU A 33 -8.58 18.34 8.57
C LEU A 33 -9.00 18.15 10.03
N ALA A 34 -8.38 17.24 10.79
CA ALA A 34 -8.72 16.96 12.18
C ALA A 34 -8.18 17.98 13.20
N LEU A 35 -7.26 18.87 12.82
CA LEU A 35 -6.71 19.90 13.72
C LEU A 35 -7.71 20.99 14.13
N GLY A 36 -8.92 20.99 13.56
CA GLY A 36 -10.04 21.84 13.96
C GLY A 36 -11.02 21.20 14.93
N SER A 37 -10.87 19.92 15.26
CA SER A 37 -11.79 19.19 16.16
C SER A 37 -11.10 18.78 17.46
N PRO A 38 -11.76 18.84 18.62
CA PRO A 38 -11.18 18.36 19.88
C PRO A 38 -10.87 16.85 19.75
N ALA A 39 -9.64 16.47 20.07
CA ALA A 39 -9.18 15.11 19.98
C ALA A 39 -10.05 14.15 20.80
N PRO A 40 -10.48 13.00 20.25
CA PRO A 40 -11.11 11.96 21.05
C PRO A 40 -10.15 11.42 22.11
N ALA A 41 -10.66 11.02 23.26
CA ALA A 41 -9.91 10.71 24.47
C ALA A 41 -8.96 9.50 24.42
N ARG A 42 -8.88 8.80 23.28
CA ARG A 42 -7.85 7.82 22.89
C ARG A 42 -7.61 7.96 21.40
N ALA A 43 -6.39 8.32 21.01
CA ALA A 43 -6.01 8.29 19.61
C ALA A 43 -6.15 6.84 19.10
N ALA A 44 -7.07 6.60 18.16
CA ALA A 44 -7.19 5.32 17.51
C ALA A 44 -5.90 5.03 16.71
N VAL A 45 -5.39 3.80 16.77
CA VAL A 45 -4.24 3.37 15.97
C VAL A 45 -4.76 3.12 14.55
N TRP A 46 -4.43 3.99 13.60
CA TRP A 46 -4.92 3.89 12.23
C TRP A 46 -4.19 2.84 11.40
N MET A 47 -2.92 2.67 11.70
CA MET A 47 -2.08 1.75 10.96
C MET A 47 -1.04 1.10 11.85
N GLN A 48 -0.66 -0.10 11.50
CA GLN A 48 0.46 -0.79 12.10
C GLN A 48 1.54 -1.04 11.05
N VAL A 49 2.78 -0.65 11.35
CA VAL A 49 3.96 -0.93 10.53
C VAL A 49 4.91 -1.79 11.34
N VAL A 50 5.26 -2.94 10.79
CA VAL A 50 6.07 -3.96 11.47
C VAL A 50 7.29 -4.29 10.64
N LYS A 51 8.47 -4.24 11.26
CA LYS A 51 9.70 -4.79 10.68
C LYS A 51 9.74 -6.29 10.90
N THR A 52 9.98 -7.06 9.84
CA THR A 52 9.84 -8.53 9.84
C THR A 52 11.15 -9.28 9.88
N GLY A 53 12.28 -8.62 9.67
CA GLY A 53 13.59 -9.23 9.66
C GLY A 53 14.72 -8.23 9.91
N GLU A 54 15.96 -8.70 9.92
CA GLU A 54 17.13 -7.84 9.77
C GLU A 54 17.09 -7.30 8.33
N ALA A 55 16.44 -6.19 8.14
CA ALA A 55 16.47 -5.53 6.86
C ALA A 55 17.91 -5.06 6.59
N ARG A 56 18.50 -5.53 5.51
CA ARG A 56 19.50 -4.73 4.80
C ARG A 56 18.89 -3.33 4.66
N ASP A 57 19.72 -2.30 4.75
CA ASP A 57 19.25 -0.90 4.72
C ASP A 57 18.09 -0.71 3.76
N THR A 58 16.85 -0.76 4.31
CA THR A 58 15.65 -0.48 3.55
C THR A 58 15.72 0.99 3.18
N GLY A 59 16.07 1.25 1.93
CA GLY A 59 16.13 2.62 1.45
C GLY A 59 17.50 3.09 0.97
N ALA A 60 18.41 2.18 0.64
CA ALA A 60 19.53 2.55 -0.23
C ALA A 60 18.94 3.12 -1.54
N PRO A 61 19.34 4.33 -1.97
CA PRO A 61 18.70 5.05 -3.07
C PRO A 61 18.82 4.35 -4.43
N ASP A 62 19.61 3.30 -4.51
CA ASP A 62 19.93 2.52 -5.71
C ASP A 62 19.45 1.06 -5.64
N GLN A 63 18.82 0.65 -4.55
CA GLN A 63 18.39 -0.74 -4.36
C GLN A 63 16.86 -0.86 -4.39
N PRO A 64 16.33 -1.92 -5.03
CA PRO A 64 14.91 -2.21 -4.93
C PRO A 64 14.52 -2.57 -3.49
N PHE A 65 13.33 -2.17 -3.09
CA PHE A 65 12.75 -2.55 -1.81
C PHE A 65 11.31 -3.05 -1.95
N PHE A 66 10.89 -3.91 -1.02
CA PHE A 66 9.59 -4.56 -1.06
C PHE A 66 8.85 -4.36 0.26
N VAL A 67 7.55 -4.11 0.15
CA VAL A 67 6.65 -3.92 1.29
C VAL A 67 5.42 -4.79 1.11
N LEU A 68 5.01 -5.48 2.17
CA LEU A 68 3.71 -6.15 2.22
C LEU A 68 2.65 -5.18 2.74
N ALA A 69 1.65 -4.88 1.95
CA ALA A 69 0.47 -4.12 2.35
C ALA A 69 -0.72 -5.06 2.58
N VAL A 70 -1.36 -4.91 3.74
CA VAL A 70 -2.47 -5.76 4.17
C VAL A 70 -3.66 -4.90 4.56
N GLY A 71 -4.81 -5.17 3.95
CA GLY A 71 -6.10 -4.61 4.34
C GLY A 71 -6.92 -5.65 5.11
N THR A 72 -7.37 -5.28 6.31
CA THR A 72 -8.25 -6.13 7.12
C THR A 72 -9.62 -5.48 7.27
N GLY A 73 -10.68 -6.29 7.22
CA GLY A 73 -12.05 -5.82 7.39
C GLY A 73 -12.68 -6.49 8.60
N ALA A 74 -13.04 -5.70 9.64
CA ALA A 74 -14.04 -6.16 10.59
C ALA A 74 -15.37 -6.23 9.85
N ARG A 75 -16.04 -7.39 9.88
CA ARG A 75 -17.42 -7.50 9.39
C ARG A 75 -18.31 -6.89 10.46
N SER A 76 -18.92 -5.74 10.16
CA SER A 76 -19.83 -5.04 11.07
C SER A 76 -21.08 -5.86 11.45
N ASP A 77 -21.32 -6.94 10.73
CA ASP A 77 -22.42 -7.87 10.87
C ASP A 77 -22.08 -9.11 11.74
N ASN A 78 -20.82 -9.21 12.22
CA ASN A 78 -20.38 -10.28 13.11
C ASN A 78 -20.24 -9.76 14.54
N PRO A 79 -21.20 -10.04 15.46
CA PRO A 79 -21.21 -9.43 16.80
C PRO A 79 -20.00 -9.79 17.69
N GLY A 80 -19.12 -10.71 17.24
CA GLY A 80 -17.89 -11.09 17.93
C GLY A 80 -16.62 -10.44 17.40
N GLU A 81 -16.67 -9.69 16.29
CA GLU A 81 -15.51 -8.99 15.73
C GLU A 81 -15.45 -7.58 16.30
N SER A 82 -14.52 -7.34 17.22
CA SER A 82 -14.25 -5.99 17.72
C SER A 82 -13.44 -5.19 16.68
N GLN A 83 -13.51 -3.86 16.74
CA GLN A 83 -12.63 -2.99 15.93
C GLN A 83 -11.13 -3.23 16.25
N GLU A 84 -10.83 -3.88 17.37
CA GLU A 84 -9.48 -4.25 17.80
C GLU A 84 -9.05 -5.62 17.25
N ASP A 85 -10.00 -6.48 16.84
CA ASP A 85 -9.73 -7.76 16.17
C ASP A 85 -10.14 -7.67 14.70
N PRO A 86 -9.17 -7.42 13.80
CA PRO A 86 -9.45 -6.98 12.44
C PRO A 86 -9.94 -8.06 11.48
N GLY A 87 -10.22 -9.28 11.97
CA GLY A 87 -10.67 -10.37 11.12
C GLY A 87 -9.60 -10.83 10.09
N LEU A 88 -10.06 -11.58 9.09
CA LEU A 88 -9.20 -12.07 8.00
C LEU A 88 -8.74 -10.93 7.09
N ALA A 89 -7.55 -11.08 6.50
CA ALA A 89 -7.11 -10.17 5.45
C ALA A 89 -7.99 -10.28 4.21
N ASP A 90 -8.52 -9.16 3.77
CA ASP A 90 -9.31 -9.04 2.53
C ASP A 90 -8.50 -8.45 1.37
N ALA A 91 -7.37 -7.82 1.67
CA ALA A 91 -6.43 -7.25 0.70
C ALA A 91 -5.00 -7.67 1.06
N VAL A 92 -4.27 -8.19 0.09
CA VAL A 92 -2.87 -8.60 0.23
C VAL A 92 -2.11 -8.13 -1.01
N HIS A 93 -1.18 -7.21 -0.84
CA HIS A 93 -0.42 -6.63 -1.93
C HIS A 93 1.06 -6.59 -1.60
N VAL A 94 1.90 -7.03 -2.53
CA VAL A 94 3.34 -6.79 -2.45
C VAL A 94 3.68 -5.61 -3.36
N ILE A 95 4.24 -4.59 -2.76
CA ILE A 95 4.66 -3.38 -3.46
C ILE A 95 6.17 -3.43 -3.57
N GLY A 96 6.67 -3.57 -4.79
CA GLY A 96 8.08 -3.47 -5.11
C GLY A 96 8.36 -2.12 -5.76
N VAL A 97 9.45 -1.49 -5.36
CA VAL A 97 9.87 -0.17 -5.86
C VAL A 97 11.35 -0.21 -6.16
N ASN A 98 11.73 0.28 -7.33
CA ASN A 98 13.12 0.48 -7.73
C ASN A 98 13.41 1.96 -7.93
N PRO A 99 14.02 2.64 -6.96
CA PRO A 99 14.31 4.07 -7.04
C PRO A 99 15.30 4.41 -8.17
N ALA A 100 16.25 3.52 -8.47
CA ALA A 100 17.22 3.74 -9.53
C ALA A 100 16.57 3.77 -10.92
N LEU A 101 15.51 2.98 -11.12
CA LEU A 101 14.74 2.94 -12.37
C LEU A 101 13.58 3.93 -12.37
N GLY A 102 13.23 4.52 -11.22
CA GLY A 102 12.04 5.37 -11.09
C GLY A 102 10.73 4.62 -11.39
N ALA A 103 10.69 3.33 -11.12
CA ALA A 103 9.61 2.42 -11.49
C ALA A 103 9.30 1.42 -10.37
N GLY A 104 8.23 0.66 -10.53
CA GLY A 104 7.87 -0.39 -9.57
C GLY A 104 6.64 -1.19 -9.99
N THR A 105 6.27 -2.14 -9.14
CA THR A 105 5.12 -3.02 -9.39
C THR A 105 4.34 -3.29 -8.12
N ILE A 106 3.03 -3.28 -8.22
CA ILE A 106 2.10 -3.78 -7.21
C ILE A 106 1.63 -5.16 -7.65
N ILE A 107 2.05 -6.21 -6.96
CA ILE A 107 1.53 -7.56 -7.13
C ILE A 107 0.36 -7.75 -6.19
N ASN A 108 -0.83 -7.89 -6.76
CA ASN A 108 -2.06 -8.15 -6.00
C ASN A 108 -2.23 -9.65 -5.81
N ILE A 109 -2.24 -10.12 -4.57
CA ILE A 109 -2.35 -11.54 -4.25
C ILE A 109 -3.79 -11.84 -3.85
N PRO A 110 -4.52 -12.70 -4.58
CA PRO A 110 -5.85 -13.12 -4.17
C PRO A 110 -5.79 -13.77 -2.78
N ARG A 111 -6.69 -13.37 -1.89
CA ARG A 111 -6.67 -13.78 -0.47
C ARG A 111 -6.79 -15.30 -0.25
N ASP A 112 -7.37 -16.01 -1.23
CA ASP A 112 -7.55 -17.46 -1.20
C ASP A 112 -6.36 -18.24 -1.81
N THR A 113 -5.27 -17.54 -2.16
CA THR A 113 -4.02 -18.19 -2.61
C THR A 113 -3.45 -19.04 -1.49
N GLU A 114 -3.03 -20.27 -1.82
CA GLU A 114 -2.36 -21.16 -0.88
C GLU A 114 -1.00 -20.63 -0.46
N GLY A 115 -0.82 -20.54 0.84
CA GLY A 115 0.48 -20.33 1.47
C GLY A 115 1.14 -21.65 1.89
N PRO A 116 2.25 -21.60 2.63
CA PRO A 116 2.93 -22.77 3.15
C PRO A 116 1.98 -23.70 3.93
N GLY A 117 2.03 -25.00 3.64
CA GLY A 117 1.15 -25.99 4.31
C GLY A 117 -0.28 -26.04 3.81
N GLY A 118 -0.61 -25.41 2.68
CA GLY A 118 -1.92 -25.50 2.03
C GLY A 118 -3.02 -24.63 2.65
N SER A 119 -2.69 -23.81 3.63
CA SER A 119 -3.64 -22.82 4.19
C SER A 119 -3.73 -21.59 3.31
N LYS A 120 -4.90 -20.96 3.25
CA LYS A 120 -5.08 -19.72 2.51
C LYS A 120 -4.25 -18.59 3.10
N ILE A 121 -3.70 -17.71 2.27
CA ILE A 121 -2.84 -16.62 2.73
C ILE A 121 -3.55 -15.68 3.70
N ASN A 122 -4.85 -15.47 3.55
CA ASN A 122 -5.64 -14.64 4.46
C ASN A 122 -5.69 -15.21 5.90
N SER A 123 -5.50 -16.52 6.09
CA SER A 123 -5.54 -17.16 7.41
C SER A 123 -4.27 -16.93 8.25
N TYR A 124 -3.19 -16.49 7.63
CA TYR A 124 -1.96 -16.10 8.34
C TYR A 124 -2.10 -14.74 9.04
N ILE A 125 -3.18 -13.99 8.74
CA ILE A 125 -3.43 -12.64 9.25
C ILE A 125 -4.75 -12.65 10.03
N LEU A 126 -4.77 -13.42 11.12
CA LEU A 126 -5.98 -13.62 11.93
C LEU A 126 -6.15 -12.63 13.07
N SER A 127 -5.10 -11.91 13.45
CA SER A 127 -5.15 -11.01 14.61
C SER A 127 -4.22 -9.81 14.46
N SER A 128 -4.37 -8.84 15.37
CA SER A 128 -3.56 -7.62 15.41
C SER A 128 -2.14 -7.79 15.95
N GLY A 129 -1.72 -9.03 16.25
CA GLY A 129 -0.39 -9.29 16.83
C GLY A 129 0.75 -9.12 15.83
N THR A 130 1.85 -8.53 16.27
CA THR A 130 3.08 -8.36 15.47
C THR A 130 3.60 -9.68 14.91
N GLU A 131 3.53 -10.77 15.68
CA GLU A 131 3.98 -12.10 15.26
C GLU A 131 3.13 -12.64 14.10
N ASN A 132 1.82 -12.37 14.07
CA ASN A 132 0.96 -12.75 12.95
C ASN A 132 1.33 -12.00 11.66
N LEU A 133 1.69 -10.73 11.76
CA LEU A 133 2.14 -9.95 10.60
C LEU A 133 3.50 -10.43 10.10
N ARG A 134 4.40 -10.84 10.98
CA ARG A 134 5.66 -11.49 10.60
C ARG A 134 5.42 -12.84 9.94
N SER A 135 4.53 -13.66 10.49
CA SER A 135 4.14 -14.94 9.90
C SER A 135 3.53 -14.76 8.51
N ALA A 136 2.67 -13.77 8.34
CA ALA A 136 2.09 -13.41 7.04
C ALA A 136 3.17 -12.97 6.04
N ALA A 137 4.11 -12.12 6.45
CA ALA A 137 5.22 -11.72 5.59
C ALA A 137 6.05 -12.92 5.13
N ASN A 138 6.37 -13.85 6.02
CA ASN A 138 7.10 -15.06 5.69
C ASN A 138 6.31 -15.96 4.71
N ALA A 139 5.01 -16.11 4.93
CA ALA A 139 4.14 -16.87 4.05
C ALA A 139 4.04 -16.24 2.65
N VAL A 140 3.87 -14.92 2.57
CA VAL A 140 3.86 -14.20 1.28
C VAL A 140 5.25 -14.22 0.63
N SER A 141 6.33 -14.04 1.39
CA SER A 141 7.71 -14.15 0.88
C SER A 141 7.97 -15.49 0.18
N SER A 142 7.43 -16.58 0.72
CA SER A 142 7.57 -17.91 0.10
C SER A 142 6.82 -18.05 -1.23
N ILE A 143 5.77 -17.25 -1.45
CA ILE A 143 5.03 -17.21 -2.70
C ILE A 143 5.75 -16.34 -3.72
N VAL A 144 6.15 -15.14 -3.30
CA VAL A 144 6.68 -14.12 -4.23
C VAL A 144 8.19 -14.22 -4.47
N GLY A 145 8.92 -15.01 -3.68
CA GLY A 145 10.37 -15.23 -3.85
C GLY A 145 11.25 -14.08 -3.37
N VAL A 146 10.68 -13.03 -2.76
CA VAL A 146 11.44 -11.89 -2.22
C VAL A 146 11.27 -11.77 -0.72
N GLN A 147 12.27 -11.18 -0.05
CA GLN A 147 12.15 -10.83 1.36
C GLN A 147 11.23 -9.61 1.51
N LEU A 148 10.33 -9.68 2.47
CA LEU A 148 9.39 -8.61 2.79
C LEU A 148 9.76 -8.00 4.15
N PRO A 149 10.73 -7.07 4.18
CA PRO A 149 11.29 -6.54 5.44
C PRO A 149 10.28 -5.69 6.21
N MET A 150 9.17 -5.31 5.60
CA MET A 150 8.18 -4.45 6.22
C MET A 150 6.76 -4.90 5.86
N VAL A 151 5.89 -4.90 6.87
CA VAL A 151 4.45 -5.08 6.70
C VAL A 151 3.71 -3.83 7.14
N VAL A 152 2.79 -3.38 6.31
CA VAL A 152 1.86 -2.28 6.63
C VAL A 152 0.45 -2.84 6.65
N ARG A 153 -0.26 -2.69 7.77
CA ARG A 153 -1.64 -3.13 7.93
C ARG A 153 -2.56 -1.93 8.19
N VAL A 154 -3.68 -1.92 7.48
CA VAL A 154 -4.76 -0.93 7.63
C VAL A 154 -6.10 -1.66 7.72
N ASN A 155 -7.01 -1.21 8.58
CA ASN A 155 -8.40 -1.70 8.59
C ASN A 155 -9.34 -0.78 7.81
N PHE A 156 -10.53 -1.24 7.49
CA PHE A 156 -11.48 -0.50 6.65
C PHE A 156 -11.89 0.88 7.18
N PRO A 157 -12.27 1.04 8.48
CA PRO A 157 -12.60 2.37 9.00
C PRO A 157 -11.46 3.36 8.83
N HIS A 158 -10.25 2.95 9.17
CA HIS A 158 -9.08 3.82 9.07
C HIS A 158 -8.64 4.06 7.62
N PHE A 159 -8.88 3.10 6.71
CA PHE A 159 -8.69 3.31 5.28
C PHE A 159 -9.54 4.48 4.76
N THR A 160 -10.83 4.58 5.15
CA THR A 160 -11.69 5.69 4.74
C THR A 160 -11.18 7.02 5.25
N GLU A 161 -10.78 7.08 6.52
CA GLU A 161 -10.19 8.28 7.12
C GLU A 161 -8.89 8.71 6.43
N LEU A 162 -8.08 7.75 6.00
CA LEU A 162 -6.85 8.00 5.24
C LEU A 162 -7.12 8.65 3.89
N VAL A 163 -8.05 8.07 3.12
CA VAL A 163 -8.41 8.59 1.81
C VAL A 163 -9.03 9.98 1.95
N ASP A 164 -9.92 10.19 2.91
CA ASP A 164 -10.51 11.51 3.18
C ASP A 164 -9.45 12.53 3.58
N GLY A 165 -8.49 12.11 4.36
CA GLY A 165 -7.44 12.96 4.84
C GLY A 165 -6.45 13.43 3.78
N ILE A 166 -6.21 12.65 2.74
CA ILE A 166 -5.53 13.15 1.55
C ILE A 166 -6.49 13.94 0.64
N GLY A 167 -7.76 14.14 1.05
CA GLY A 167 -8.80 14.86 0.32
C GLY A 167 -9.31 14.05 -0.87
N GLY A 168 -9.45 12.76 -0.74
CA GLY A 168 -9.89 11.83 -1.78
C GLY A 168 -8.77 11.40 -2.73
N ILE A 169 -9.12 10.52 -3.65
CA ILE A 169 -8.23 10.03 -4.71
C ILE A 169 -8.85 10.26 -6.09
N ASP A 170 -8.02 10.64 -7.05
CA ASP A 170 -8.38 10.69 -8.46
C ASP A 170 -8.08 9.34 -9.10
N ILE A 171 -9.09 8.70 -9.69
CA ILE A 171 -9.01 7.35 -10.23
C ILE A 171 -9.69 7.29 -11.60
N ASN A 172 -9.14 6.50 -12.50
CA ASN A 172 -9.83 6.14 -13.74
C ASN A 172 -10.51 4.78 -13.55
N ILE A 173 -11.84 4.77 -13.45
CA ILE A 173 -12.65 3.55 -13.26
C ILE A 173 -12.68 2.77 -14.56
N PRO A 174 -12.13 1.54 -14.62
CA PRO A 174 -11.98 0.83 -15.89
C PRO A 174 -13.29 0.42 -16.54
N THR A 175 -14.28 0.08 -15.70
CA THR A 175 -15.60 -0.41 -16.13
C THR A 175 -16.66 0.07 -15.15
N ALA A 176 -17.84 0.42 -15.64
CA ALA A 176 -18.96 0.80 -14.77
C ALA A 176 -19.27 -0.30 -13.74
N MET A 177 -19.55 0.12 -12.52
CA MET A 177 -19.72 -0.76 -11.35
C MET A 177 -21.06 -0.51 -10.69
N ASN A 178 -21.75 -1.60 -10.32
CA ASN A 178 -23.00 -1.53 -9.55
C ASN A 178 -23.12 -2.78 -8.66
N ASP A 179 -22.68 -2.67 -7.42
CA ASP A 179 -22.77 -3.72 -6.41
C ASP A 179 -23.39 -3.16 -5.12
N PRO A 180 -24.67 -3.45 -4.86
CA PRO A 180 -25.36 -3.00 -3.65
C PRO A 180 -24.72 -3.47 -2.34
N PHE A 181 -24.00 -4.60 -2.34
CA PHE A 181 -23.35 -5.14 -1.13
C PHE A 181 -22.09 -4.38 -0.75
N SER A 182 -21.35 -3.89 -1.72
CA SER A 182 -20.21 -3.00 -1.48
C SER A 182 -20.61 -1.53 -1.38
N GLY A 183 -21.77 -1.18 -1.91
CA GLY A 183 -22.23 0.19 -2.08
C GLY A 183 -21.61 0.90 -3.28
N SER A 184 -20.97 0.14 -4.20
CA SER A 184 -20.42 0.72 -5.42
C SER A 184 -21.53 1.03 -6.42
N ASN A 185 -21.48 2.23 -6.98
CA ASN A 185 -22.32 2.68 -8.10
C ASN A 185 -21.54 3.76 -8.85
N PHE A 186 -20.74 3.33 -9.82
CA PHE A 186 -19.81 4.20 -10.52
C PHE A 186 -19.93 4.03 -12.03
N ALA A 187 -19.90 5.14 -12.77
CA ALA A 187 -19.67 5.11 -14.20
C ALA A 187 -18.18 4.80 -14.51
N ALA A 188 -17.92 4.24 -15.68
CA ALA A 188 -16.54 4.11 -16.17
C ALA A 188 -15.96 5.50 -16.51
N GLY A 189 -14.66 5.64 -16.36
CA GLY A 189 -13.90 6.87 -16.67
C GLY A 189 -13.35 7.58 -15.44
N PRO A 190 -12.87 8.82 -15.59
CA PRO A 190 -12.28 9.60 -14.52
C PRO A 190 -13.31 9.91 -13.41
N ALA A 191 -12.88 9.70 -12.16
CA ALA A 191 -13.69 9.98 -10.98
C ALA A 191 -12.81 10.47 -9.83
N HIS A 192 -13.40 11.28 -8.96
CA HIS A 192 -12.82 11.64 -7.67
C HIS A 192 -13.59 10.91 -6.57
N LEU A 193 -12.90 10.07 -5.79
CA LEU A 193 -13.51 9.24 -4.75
C LEU A 193 -13.10 9.73 -3.36
N ASN A 194 -14.07 9.93 -2.47
CA ASN A 194 -13.82 10.06 -1.05
C ASN A 194 -13.55 8.68 -0.42
N GLY A 195 -13.27 8.65 0.89
CA GLY A 195 -12.89 7.41 1.58
C GLY A 195 -13.95 6.31 1.51
N GLN A 196 -15.22 6.66 1.68
CA GLN A 196 -16.32 5.68 1.58
C GLN A 196 -16.48 5.15 0.15
N GLN A 197 -16.38 6.03 -0.83
CA GLN A 197 -16.46 5.65 -2.24
C GLN A 197 -15.25 4.78 -2.66
N ALA A 198 -14.04 5.11 -2.20
CA ALA A 198 -12.84 4.31 -2.45
C ALA A 198 -12.93 2.93 -1.78
N LEU A 199 -13.52 2.85 -0.58
CA LEU A 199 -13.79 1.59 0.09
C LEU A 199 -14.83 0.77 -0.69
N ALA A 200 -15.94 1.36 -1.12
CA ALA A 200 -16.97 0.71 -1.92
C ALA A 200 -16.37 0.16 -3.23
N PHE A 201 -15.58 0.97 -3.95
CA PHE A 201 -14.86 0.58 -5.16
C PHE A 201 -13.93 -0.64 -4.91
N SER A 202 -13.16 -0.62 -3.82
CA SER A 202 -12.22 -1.70 -3.48
C SER A 202 -12.88 -2.97 -2.95
N ARG A 203 -14.19 -2.96 -2.68
CA ARG A 203 -14.96 -4.10 -2.16
C ARG A 203 -15.88 -4.73 -3.20
N ASP A 204 -16.10 -4.10 -4.36
CA ASP A 204 -16.99 -4.60 -5.40
C ASP A 204 -16.58 -6.01 -5.88
N ARG A 205 -17.53 -6.91 -5.84
CA ARG A 205 -17.38 -8.30 -6.28
C ARG A 205 -18.49 -8.76 -7.21
N MET A 206 -19.67 -8.14 -7.10
CA MET A 206 -20.88 -8.62 -7.76
C MET A 206 -21.00 -8.12 -9.19
N THR A 207 -20.33 -7.01 -9.50
CA THR A 207 -20.36 -6.44 -10.85
C THR A 207 -19.69 -7.34 -11.89
N PHE A 208 -18.70 -8.16 -11.50
CA PHE A 208 -17.83 -8.88 -12.42
C PHE A 208 -17.92 -10.39 -12.28
N PRO A 209 -17.85 -11.17 -13.39
CA PRO A 209 -17.85 -12.62 -13.35
C PRO A 209 -16.73 -13.23 -12.47
N ASN A 210 -15.55 -12.63 -12.50
CA ASN A 210 -14.39 -13.00 -11.68
C ASN A 210 -14.23 -12.03 -10.49
N GLY A 211 -15.34 -11.75 -9.78
CA GLY A 211 -15.44 -10.65 -8.82
C GLY A 211 -14.33 -10.58 -7.79
N ASP A 212 -13.85 -11.71 -7.27
CA ASP A 212 -12.77 -11.70 -6.27
C ASP A 212 -11.40 -11.28 -6.87
N LEU A 213 -11.07 -11.71 -8.06
CA LEU A 213 -9.84 -11.31 -8.76
C LEU A 213 -9.91 -9.85 -9.20
N THR A 214 -11.07 -9.41 -9.72
CA THR A 214 -11.28 -8.01 -10.10
C THR A 214 -11.22 -7.10 -8.87
N ARG A 215 -11.83 -7.48 -7.76
CA ARG A 215 -11.71 -6.77 -6.49
C ARG A 215 -10.26 -6.60 -6.08
N THR A 216 -9.47 -7.66 -6.14
CA THR A 216 -8.05 -7.63 -5.78
C THR A 216 -7.25 -6.67 -6.68
N SER A 217 -7.54 -6.65 -7.98
CA SER A 217 -6.97 -5.67 -8.93
C SER A 217 -7.39 -4.23 -8.62
N ASN A 218 -8.66 -4.01 -8.29
CA ASN A 218 -9.21 -2.69 -7.95
C ASN A 218 -8.57 -2.14 -6.66
N GLN A 219 -8.27 -2.98 -5.68
CA GLN A 219 -7.54 -2.59 -4.48
C GLN A 219 -6.14 -2.06 -4.81
N GLY A 220 -5.40 -2.74 -5.69
CA GLY A 220 -4.11 -2.25 -6.17
C GLY A 220 -4.22 -0.94 -6.95
N LEU A 221 -5.28 -0.78 -7.75
CA LEU A 221 -5.54 0.47 -8.46
C LEU A 221 -5.79 1.65 -7.50
N VAL A 222 -6.47 1.42 -6.38
CA VAL A 222 -6.67 2.43 -5.33
C VAL A 222 -5.32 2.85 -4.73
N ILE A 223 -4.42 1.90 -4.45
CA ILE A 223 -3.07 2.20 -3.94
C ILE A 223 -2.30 3.08 -4.95
N LEU A 224 -2.34 2.71 -6.23
CA LEU A 224 -1.67 3.47 -7.29
C LEU A 224 -2.27 4.88 -7.45
N SER A 225 -3.59 5.00 -7.39
CA SER A 225 -4.31 6.28 -7.48
C SER A 225 -3.99 7.20 -6.29
N ALA A 226 -3.86 6.64 -5.10
CA ALA A 226 -3.43 7.39 -3.91
C ALA A 226 -2.00 7.94 -4.09
N LEU A 227 -1.08 7.15 -4.65
CA LEU A 227 0.27 7.61 -5.01
C LEU A 227 0.22 8.78 -5.98
N ALA A 228 -0.52 8.63 -7.05
CA ALA A 228 -0.65 9.64 -8.09
C ALA A 228 -1.22 10.96 -7.52
N THR A 229 -2.27 10.86 -6.71
CA THR A 229 -2.90 12.02 -6.07
C THR A 229 -1.93 12.76 -5.15
N LEU A 230 -1.19 12.03 -4.32
CA LEU A 230 -0.21 12.62 -3.41
C LEU A 230 0.93 13.30 -4.14
N ARG A 231 1.47 12.65 -5.16
CA ARG A 231 2.54 13.22 -5.98
C ARG A 231 2.08 14.50 -6.68
N ALA A 232 0.87 14.52 -7.23
CA ALA A 232 0.31 15.69 -7.91
C ALA A 232 0.18 16.91 -6.98
N ARG A 233 -0.01 16.69 -5.68
CA ARG A 233 -0.13 17.78 -4.68
C ARG A 233 1.19 18.43 -4.31
N ASN A 234 2.32 17.81 -4.62
CA ASN A 234 3.66 18.32 -4.36
C ASN A 234 3.80 18.98 -2.97
N PRO A 235 3.67 18.19 -1.87
CA PRO A 235 3.61 18.71 -0.51
C PRO A 235 4.85 19.48 -0.13
N SER A 236 4.70 20.60 0.57
CA SER A 236 5.81 21.43 1.04
C SER A 236 6.59 20.78 2.19
N ALA A 237 7.78 21.29 2.48
CA ALA A 237 8.58 20.85 3.65
C ALA A 237 7.81 21.02 4.98
N GLY A 238 6.98 22.08 5.10
CA GLY A 238 6.12 22.29 6.27
C GLY A 238 5.02 21.22 6.39
N ASP A 239 4.47 20.79 5.27
CA ASP A 239 3.49 19.71 5.23
C ASP A 239 4.14 18.39 5.66
N THR A 240 5.39 18.16 5.25
CA THR A 240 6.19 16.99 5.65
C THR A 240 6.43 16.92 7.15
N VAL A 241 6.76 18.03 7.81
CA VAL A 241 6.98 18.07 9.28
C VAL A 241 5.67 17.79 10.04
N ARG A 242 4.56 18.37 9.59
CA ARG A 242 3.23 18.06 10.15
C ARG A 242 2.87 16.60 9.97
N LEU A 243 3.26 16.04 8.84
CA LEU A 243 3.15 14.65 8.43
C LEU A 243 3.81 13.71 9.45
N VAL A 244 5.07 13.95 9.78
CA VAL A 244 5.85 13.14 10.73
C VAL A 244 5.26 13.22 12.15
N ALA A 245 4.86 14.41 12.57
CA ALA A 245 4.26 14.60 13.91
C ALA A 245 2.94 13.83 14.06
N LEU A 246 2.22 13.63 12.98
CA LEU A 246 0.95 12.95 12.94
C LEU A 246 1.10 11.44 12.87
N VAL A 247 2.03 10.93 12.05
CA VAL A 247 2.41 9.51 12.03
C VAL A 247 2.71 9.04 13.46
N GLY A 248 3.45 9.84 14.23
CA GLY A 248 3.76 9.50 15.63
C GLY A 248 2.54 9.36 16.55
N ARG A 249 1.37 9.88 16.17
CA ARG A 249 0.14 9.81 17.00
C ARG A 249 -0.80 8.67 16.64
N HIS A 250 -0.79 8.25 15.37
CA HIS A 250 -1.82 7.36 14.82
C HIS A 250 -1.27 6.05 14.23
N VAL A 251 0.05 5.93 14.10
CA VAL A 251 0.71 4.74 13.58
C VAL A 251 1.42 4.00 14.69
N LYS A 252 1.12 2.73 14.87
CA LYS A 252 1.88 1.83 15.71
C LYS A 252 3.09 1.33 14.93
N LEU A 253 4.29 1.71 15.34
CA LEU A 253 5.56 1.26 14.79
C LEU A 253 6.12 0.14 15.65
N ASP A 254 6.56 -0.95 15.02
CA ASP A 254 7.18 -2.09 15.69
C ASP A 254 8.48 -2.45 14.95
N GLY A 255 9.60 -2.14 15.56
CA GLY A 255 10.94 -2.34 15.00
C GLY A 255 11.32 -1.38 13.85
N VAL A 256 10.45 -0.44 13.48
CA VAL A 256 10.68 0.56 12.43
C VAL A 256 10.92 1.93 13.05
N GLY A 257 11.99 2.61 12.67
CA GLY A 257 12.23 3.99 13.06
C GLY A 257 11.41 4.99 12.24
N ILE A 258 10.99 6.10 12.84
CA ILE A 258 10.31 7.19 12.11
C ILE A 258 11.17 7.71 10.96
N SER A 259 12.50 7.81 11.16
CA SER A 259 13.44 8.22 10.11
C SER A 259 13.53 7.22 8.96
N GLU A 260 13.51 5.93 9.25
CA GLU A 260 13.49 4.86 8.25
C GLU A 260 12.21 4.92 7.43
N LEU A 261 11.08 5.01 8.11
CA LEU A 261 9.78 5.18 7.48
C LEU A 261 9.74 6.44 6.61
N PHE A 262 10.24 7.56 7.09
CA PHE A 262 10.36 8.83 6.37
C PHE A 262 11.23 8.69 5.12
N HIS A 263 12.39 8.03 5.23
CA HIS A 263 13.29 7.82 4.11
C HIS A 263 12.67 6.96 3.00
N MET A 264 12.06 5.85 3.36
CA MET A 264 11.36 4.99 2.40
C MET A 264 10.30 5.74 1.63
N GLY A 265 9.63 6.62 2.28
CA GLY A 265 8.64 7.38 1.63
C GLY A 265 9.12 8.46 0.72
N GLN A 266 10.22 9.07 1.04
CA GLN A 266 10.86 9.95 0.09
C GLN A 266 11.22 9.21 -1.21
N LEU A 267 11.77 8.01 -1.07
CA LEU A 267 12.07 7.17 -2.21
C LEU A 267 10.82 6.84 -3.03
N SER A 268 9.70 6.52 -2.38
CA SER A 268 8.46 6.19 -3.10
C SER A 268 7.91 7.34 -3.95
N LEU A 269 8.12 8.59 -3.56
CA LEU A 269 7.69 9.75 -4.39
C LEU A 269 8.66 10.13 -5.50
N THR A 270 9.85 9.59 -5.51
CA THR A 270 10.69 9.71 -6.71
C THR A 270 10.10 8.90 -7.86
N ILE A 271 9.27 7.88 -7.55
CA ILE A 271 8.66 6.99 -8.54
C ILE A 271 7.54 7.72 -9.28
N ASP A 272 7.54 7.64 -10.60
CA ASP A 272 6.42 8.09 -11.40
C ASP A 272 5.29 7.05 -11.35
N PRO A 273 4.07 7.40 -10.94
CA PRO A 273 2.94 6.49 -10.98
C PRO A 273 2.68 5.90 -12.37
N ALA A 274 3.05 6.60 -13.43
CA ALA A 274 2.96 6.11 -14.80
C ALA A 274 3.94 4.95 -15.08
N ASN A 275 5.03 4.84 -14.28
CA ASN A 275 6.00 3.76 -14.35
C ASN A 275 5.71 2.63 -13.33
N MET A 276 4.57 2.72 -12.64
CA MET A 276 4.11 1.67 -11.74
C MET A 276 3.16 0.72 -12.46
N ARG A 277 3.36 -0.58 -12.28
CA ARG A 277 2.44 -1.61 -12.76
C ARG A 277 1.54 -2.10 -11.64
N ASN A 278 0.28 -2.34 -11.96
CA ASN A 278 -0.71 -2.95 -11.06
C ASN A 278 -1.14 -4.28 -11.67
N VAL A 279 -0.67 -5.39 -11.11
CA VAL A 279 -0.86 -6.73 -11.69
C VAL A 279 -1.41 -7.69 -10.63
N THR A 280 -2.44 -8.44 -10.98
CA THR A 280 -2.95 -9.52 -10.12
C THR A 280 -2.18 -10.81 -10.41
N LEU A 281 -1.74 -11.49 -9.35
CA LEU A 281 -1.04 -12.76 -9.44
C LEU A 281 -1.89 -13.78 -10.24
N PRO A 282 -1.37 -14.31 -11.36
CA PRO A 282 -2.08 -15.33 -12.12
C PRO A 282 -2.22 -16.61 -11.30
N VAL A 283 -3.45 -16.99 -10.99
CA VAL A 283 -3.77 -18.14 -10.15
C VAL A 283 -4.75 -19.09 -10.86
N ALA A 284 -4.71 -20.35 -10.47
CA ALA A 284 -5.67 -21.37 -10.88
C ALA A 284 -6.26 -22.09 -9.66
N ASN A 285 -7.40 -22.75 -9.83
CA ASN A 285 -8.02 -23.54 -8.78
C ASN A 285 -7.09 -24.69 -8.37
N ALA A 286 -6.79 -24.80 -7.06
CA ALA A 286 -5.94 -25.83 -6.47
C ALA A 286 -6.73 -26.93 -5.75
N GLY A 287 -8.05 -26.84 -5.77
CA GLY A 287 -8.97 -27.72 -5.09
C GLY A 287 -9.82 -26.99 -4.05
N GLY A 288 -11.10 -27.33 -3.98
CA GLY A 288 -12.05 -26.61 -3.12
C GLY A 288 -12.13 -25.12 -3.50
N SER A 289 -11.85 -24.26 -2.53
CA SER A 289 -11.81 -22.80 -2.72
C SER A 289 -10.39 -22.21 -2.70
N ASN A 290 -9.35 -23.05 -2.77
CA ASN A 290 -7.97 -22.63 -2.77
C ASN A 290 -7.48 -22.30 -4.19
N LEU A 291 -6.57 -21.36 -4.28
CA LEU A 291 -5.93 -20.91 -5.51
C LEU A 291 -4.43 -21.15 -5.43
N ALA A 292 -3.81 -21.63 -6.52
CA ALA A 292 -2.36 -21.78 -6.61
C ALA A 292 -1.77 -20.92 -7.73
N PRO A 293 -0.55 -20.36 -7.54
CA PRO A 293 0.14 -19.65 -8.60
C PRO A 293 0.40 -20.54 -9.82
N THR A 294 0.09 -20.03 -11.01
CA THR A 294 0.31 -20.72 -12.29
C THR A 294 1.78 -20.71 -12.71
N ALA A 295 2.13 -21.37 -13.84
CA ALA A 295 3.46 -21.25 -14.44
C ALA A 295 3.78 -19.79 -14.81
N ALA A 296 2.81 -19.08 -15.45
CA ALA A 296 2.95 -17.66 -15.77
C ALA A 296 3.17 -16.78 -14.53
N ALA A 297 2.54 -17.12 -13.39
CA ALA A 297 2.80 -16.42 -12.13
C ALA A 297 4.26 -16.58 -11.67
N ARG A 298 4.83 -17.78 -11.82
CA ARG A 298 6.24 -18.02 -11.41
C ARG A 298 7.23 -17.26 -12.27
N GLU A 299 7.01 -17.20 -13.57
CA GLU A 299 7.82 -16.40 -14.49
C GLU A 299 7.73 -14.90 -14.15
N MET A 300 6.51 -14.40 -13.95
CA MET A 300 6.27 -13.01 -13.53
C MET A 300 6.94 -12.70 -12.18
N LEU A 301 6.86 -13.61 -11.21
CA LEU A 301 7.46 -13.40 -9.89
C LEU A 301 8.99 -13.48 -9.92
N ALA A 302 9.58 -14.28 -10.81
CA ALA A 302 11.02 -14.33 -11.01
C ALA A 302 11.55 -12.99 -11.58
N ASP A 303 10.84 -12.41 -12.55
CA ASP A 303 11.13 -11.09 -13.10
C ASP A 303 10.96 -9.98 -12.05
N PHE A 304 9.86 -10.01 -11.29
CA PHE A 304 9.62 -9.07 -10.20
C PHE A 304 10.68 -9.13 -9.09
N ALA A 305 11.19 -10.31 -8.79
CA ALA A 305 12.15 -10.52 -7.70
C ALA A 305 13.55 -9.95 -8.02
N ASP A 306 13.88 -9.77 -9.27
CA ASP A 306 15.17 -9.26 -9.72
C ASP A 306 15.34 -7.77 -9.37
N ASP A 307 14.38 -6.94 -9.79
CA ASP A 307 14.52 -5.49 -9.65
C ASP A 307 13.24 -4.74 -9.24
N ALA A 308 12.19 -5.43 -8.81
CA ALA A 308 10.87 -4.90 -8.45
C ALA A 308 10.05 -4.33 -9.63
N VAL A 309 10.50 -4.49 -10.86
CA VAL A 309 9.85 -3.96 -12.07
C VAL A 309 9.56 -5.09 -13.05
N LEU A 310 8.29 -5.26 -13.43
CA LEU A 310 7.95 -6.21 -14.46
C LEU A 310 8.36 -5.68 -15.84
N GLN A 311 9.17 -6.43 -16.53
CA GLN A 311 9.58 -6.13 -17.90
C GLN A 311 8.43 -6.38 -18.88
N THR A 312 8.37 -5.61 -19.96
CA THR A 312 7.48 -5.93 -21.08
C THR A 312 8.21 -6.91 -21.97
N HIS A 313 7.79 -8.16 -21.96
CA HIS A 313 8.22 -9.14 -22.95
C HIS A 313 7.28 -9.13 -24.14
#